data_24958bd2bd7a8d645b6668c0d14ffa18
#
_entry.id   24958bd2bd7a8d645b6668c0d14ffa18
#
_cell.length_a   1.000
_cell.length_b   1.000
_cell.length_c   1.000
_cell.angle_alpha   90.00
_cell.angle_beta   90.00
_cell.angle_gamma   90.00
#
_symmetry.space_group_name_H-M   'P 1'
#
loop_
_entity.id
_entity.type
_entity.pdbx_description
1 polymer ?
#
loop_
_entity_poly.entity_id
_entity_poly.type
_entity_poly.pdbx_seq_one_letter_code
_entity_poly.pdbx_strand_id
1 'polypeptide(L)'
;AICNLLATQGQQVYREFYYNDAGVQIGTLAKSTHMRAKGIQPGDANWPTDPNNPESKAFYNGDYIQDIANDFLAGKTVQSDDRSCTASGDVNDVDGMREFAVAYLRREQDLDLKAFDVRFDNYYLESSLYTSGKVDAAVQKLKDAGKTYEQDGALWLQSTDYGDDKDRVMRKGDGTYTYFVPDVAYHIAKWERGFTRVVNIQGTDHHGTIARVRAGL
;
A
#
# COMPACT_ATOMS: atom_id res chain seq x y z
N ALA A 1 9.49 -19.63 -2.80
CA ALA A 1 10.41 -20.40 -3.64
C ALA A 1 11.78 -19.73 -3.75
N ILE A 2 11.91 -18.49 -4.30
CA ILE A 2 13.21 -17.80 -4.51
C ILE A 2 14.04 -17.69 -3.24
N CYS A 3 13.43 -17.27 -2.12
CA CYS A 3 14.11 -17.16 -0.83
C CYS A 3 14.71 -18.50 -0.38
N ASN A 4 13.96 -19.59 -0.54
CA ASN A 4 14.44 -20.92 -0.16
C ASN A 4 15.63 -21.36 -1.05
N LEU A 5 15.55 -21.11 -2.37
CA LEU A 5 16.67 -21.39 -3.29
C LEU A 5 17.92 -20.58 -2.93
N LEU A 6 17.80 -19.31 -2.63
CA LEU A 6 18.92 -18.48 -2.20
C LEU A 6 19.52 -18.96 -0.88
N ALA A 7 18.70 -19.37 0.06
CA ALA A 7 19.15 -19.92 1.34
C ALA A 7 19.96 -21.23 1.17
N THR A 8 19.57 -22.11 0.22
CA THR A 8 20.34 -23.33 -0.07
C THR A 8 21.73 -23.06 -0.67
N GLN A 9 21.94 -21.84 -1.18
CA GLN A 9 23.23 -21.37 -1.69
C GLN A 9 24.07 -20.62 -0.63
N GLY A 10 23.69 -20.73 0.64
CA GLY A 10 24.39 -20.09 1.76
C GLY A 10 24.14 -18.58 1.87
N GLN A 11 23.16 -18.03 1.16
CA GLN A 11 22.80 -16.61 1.30
C GLN A 11 21.98 -16.40 2.57
N GLN A 12 22.29 -15.33 3.30
CA GLN A 12 21.39 -14.83 4.35
C GLN A 12 20.23 -14.10 3.70
N VAL A 13 19.04 -14.63 3.86
CA VAL A 13 17.83 -14.11 3.21
C VAL A 13 16.94 -13.44 4.23
N TYR A 14 16.57 -12.20 3.98
CA TYR A 14 15.57 -11.46 4.74
C TYR A 14 14.32 -11.31 3.88
N ARG A 15 13.19 -11.82 4.35
CA ARG A 15 11.91 -11.84 3.64
C ARG A 15 11.08 -10.67 4.11
N GLU A 16 10.72 -9.78 3.21
CA GLU A 16 9.92 -8.61 3.54
C GLU A 16 8.68 -8.54 2.65
N PHE A 17 7.55 -8.29 3.27
CA PHE A 17 6.30 -7.98 2.61
C PHE A 17 6.06 -6.47 2.67
N TYR A 18 5.90 -5.83 1.52
CA TYR A 18 5.50 -4.43 1.44
C TYR A 18 3.98 -4.36 1.58
N TYR A 19 3.50 -3.74 2.63
CA TYR A 19 2.11 -3.70 2.98
C TYR A 19 1.52 -2.32 2.74
N ASN A 20 0.53 -2.23 1.84
CA ASN A 20 -0.22 -1.00 1.60
C ASN A 20 -1.27 -0.83 2.69
N ASP A 21 -0.93 -0.07 3.72
CA ASP A 21 -1.81 0.32 4.83
C ASP A 21 -2.25 1.80 4.74
N ALA A 22 -1.98 2.45 3.61
CA ALA A 22 -2.28 3.85 3.36
C ALA A 22 -2.95 4.05 1.99
N GLY A 23 -3.44 5.26 1.74
CA GLY A 23 -3.93 5.66 0.44
C GLY A 23 -5.40 5.38 0.17
N VAL A 24 -5.79 5.57 -1.10
CA VAL A 24 -7.20 5.56 -1.55
C VAL A 24 -7.89 4.22 -1.31
N GLN A 25 -7.17 3.12 -1.47
CA GLN A 25 -7.74 1.77 -1.32
C GLN A 25 -8.21 1.51 0.12
N ILE A 26 -7.46 1.97 1.10
CA ILE A 26 -7.83 1.82 2.52
C ILE A 26 -9.04 2.69 2.86
N GLY A 27 -9.11 3.91 2.31
CA GLY A 27 -10.31 4.75 2.41
C GLY A 27 -11.55 4.09 1.79
N THR A 28 -11.37 3.44 0.64
CA THR A 28 -12.43 2.67 -0.03
C THR A 28 -12.89 1.47 0.79
N LEU A 29 -11.96 0.74 1.40
CA LEU A 29 -12.28 -0.38 2.30
C LEU A 29 -13.13 0.10 3.47
N ALA A 30 -12.74 1.18 4.12
CA ALA A 30 -13.50 1.77 5.23
C ALA A 30 -14.92 2.19 4.81
N LYS A 31 -15.05 2.89 3.67
CA LYS A 31 -16.36 3.30 3.13
C LYS A 31 -17.24 2.09 2.81
N SER A 32 -16.69 1.06 2.16
CA SER A 32 -17.43 -0.16 1.82
C SER A 32 -17.94 -0.88 3.07
N THR A 33 -17.07 -1.03 4.08
CA THR A 33 -17.43 -1.64 5.36
C THR A 33 -18.50 -0.83 6.10
N HIS A 34 -18.39 0.50 6.09
CA HIS A 34 -19.36 1.40 6.69
C HIS A 34 -20.74 1.31 6.04
N MET A 35 -20.81 1.22 4.70
CA MET A 35 -22.07 1.01 3.99
C MET A 35 -22.72 -0.31 4.42
N ARG A 36 -21.95 -1.40 4.46
CA ARG A 36 -22.44 -2.70 4.93
C ARG A 36 -22.87 -2.67 6.40
N ALA A 37 -22.14 -1.98 7.27
CA ALA A 37 -22.51 -1.79 8.68
C ALA A 37 -23.83 -1.03 8.85
N LYS A 38 -24.18 -0.15 7.92
CA LYS A 38 -25.48 0.54 7.85
C LYS A 38 -26.59 -0.31 7.21
N GLY A 39 -26.32 -1.55 6.83
CA GLY A 39 -27.29 -2.44 6.18
C GLY A 39 -27.47 -2.18 4.68
N ILE A 40 -26.64 -1.33 4.06
CA ILE A 40 -26.71 -1.03 2.62
C ILE A 40 -25.90 -2.07 1.86
N GLN A 41 -26.53 -2.70 0.87
CA GLN A 41 -25.94 -3.80 0.11
C GLN A 41 -25.58 -3.38 -1.32
N PRO A 42 -24.62 -4.05 -1.99
CA PRO A 42 -24.43 -3.91 -3.42
C PRO A 42 -25.74 -4.19 -4.16
N GLY A 43 -26.14 -3.25 -5.00
CA GLY A 43 -27.41 -3.31 -5.73
C GLY A 43 -28.56 -2.52 -5.09
N ASP A 44 -28.42 -2.05 -3.85
CA ASP A 44 -29.40 -1.14 -3.26
C ASP A 44 -29.34 0.24 -3.91
N ALA A 45 -30.44 0.98 -3.88
CA ALA A 45 -30.53 2.31 -4.46
C ALA A 45 -29.51 3.32 -3.88
N ASN A 46 -29.09 3.10 -2.62
CA ASN A 46 -28.11 3.93 -1.92
C ASN A 46 -26.67 3.41 -2.08
N TRP A 47 -26.47 2.29 -2.77
CA TRP A 47 -25.14 1.80 -3.10
C TRP A 47 -24.62 2.53 -4.34
N PRO A 48 -23.40 3.08 -4.33
CA PRO A 48 -22.86 3.76 -5.51
C PRO A 48 -22.70 2.82 -6.69
N THR A 49 -23.56 2.96 -7.70
CA THR A 49 -23.57 2.10 -8.90
C THR A 49 -23.28 2.86 -10.19
N ASP A 50 -23.20 4.19 -10.15
CA ASP A 50 -22.95 4.99 -11.34
C ASP A 50 -21.57 4.69 -11.94
N PRO A 51 -21.49 4.09 -13.14
CA PRO A 51 -20.23 3.78 -13.79
C PRO A 51 -19.40 5.03 -14.14
N ASN A 52 -20.03 6.20 -14.17
CA ASN A 52 -19.35 7.48 -14.40
C ASN A 52 -18.90 8.16 -13.10
N ASN A 53 -19.30 7.62 -11.95
CA ASN A 53 -18.83 8.10 -10.66
C ASN A 53 -17.55 7.33 -10.26
N PRO A 54 -16.36 7.98 -10.21
CA PRO A 54 -15.12 7.33 -9.81
C PRO A 54 -15.19 6.66 -8.43
N GLU A 55 -15.99 7.20 -7.51
CA GLU A 55 -16.17 6.61 -6.18
C GLU A 55 -16.90 5.27 -6.23
N SER A 56 -17.88 5.11 -7.12
CA SER A 56 -18.62 3.85 -7.23
C SER A 56 -17.78 2.69 -7.75
N LYS A 57 -16.80 2.99 -8.62
CA LYS A 57 -15.86 1.97 -9.14
C LYS A 57 -14.87 1.48 -8.09
N ALA A 58 -14.74 2.23 -7.01
CA ALA A 58 -13.77 1.95 -5.96
C ALA A 58 -14.35 1.16 -4.79
N PHE A 59 -15.66 0.89 -4.75
CA PHE A 59 -16.29 0.15 -3.64
C PHE A 59 -16.04 -1.35 -3.76
N TYR A 60 -15.73 -1.98 -2.63
CA TYR A 60 -15.57 -3.43 -2.54
C TYR A 60 -16.93 -4.11 -2.31
N ASN A 61 -17.30 -5.03 -3.22
CA ASN A 61 -18.61 -5.68 -3.23
C ASN A 61 -18.59 -7.09 -2.66
N GLY A 62 -17.43 -7.64 -2.32
CA GLY A 62 -17.30 -9.01 -1.84
C GLY A 62 -18.01 -9.25 -0.50
N ASP A 63 -18.45 -10.49 -0.27
CA ASP A 63 -19.19 -10.86 0.95
C ASP A 63 -18.34 -10.70 2.21
N TYR A 64 -17.02 -10.84 2.10
CA TYR A 64 -16.09 -10.62 3.21
C TYR A 64 -16.19 -9.21 3.83
N ILE A 65 -16.66 -8.21 3.07
CA ILE A 65 -16.92 -6.86 3.61
C ILE A 65 -18.09 -6.89 4.59
N GLN A 66 -19.09 -7.74 4.35
CA GLN A 66 -20.19 -7.93 5.31
C GLN A 66 -19.70 -8.61 6.58
N ASP A 67 -18.81 -9.59 6.47
CA ASP A 67 -18.25 -10.27 7.62
C ASP A 67 -17.43 -9.29 8.50
N ILE A 68 -16.62 -8.44 7.88
CA ILE A 68 -15.88 -7.37 8.59
C ILE A 68 -16.87 -6.44 9.30
N ALA A 69 -17.93 -6.00 8.63
CA ALA A 69 -18.92 -5.11 9.22
C ALA A 69 -19.66 -5.74 10.42
N ASN A 70 -20.04 -7.00 10.29
CA ASN A 70 -20.71 -7.76 11.36
C ASN A 70 -19.79 -7.92 12.59
N ASP A 71 -18.53 -8.27 12.35
CA ASP A 71 -17.55 -8.46 13.42
C ASP A 71 -17.20 -7.13 14.10
N PHE A 72 -17.15 -6.02 13.33
CA PHE A 72 -16.97 -4.69 13.89
C PHE A 72 -18.16 -4.28 14.80
N LEU A 73 -19.39 -4.43 14.31
CA LEU A 73 -20.59 -4.10 15.10
C LEU A 73 -20.74 -4.98 16.36
N ALA A 74 -20.21 -6.19 16.32
CA ALA A 74 -20.19 -7.10 17.46
C ALA A 74 -19.08 -6.78 18.48
N GLY A 75 -18.27 -5.75 18.26
CA GLY A 75 -17.19 -5.37 19.18
C GLY A 75 -16.06 -6.40 19.27
N LYS A 76 -15.83 -7.18 18.20
CA LYS A 76 -14.81 -8.24 18.24
C LYS A 76 -13.39 -7.67 18.23
N THR A 77 -12.45 -8.49 18.72
CA THR A 77 -11.01 -8.25 18.59
C THR A 77 -10.45 -9.11 17.48
N VAL A 78 -9.68 -8.50 16.59
CA VAL A 78 -8.91 -9.16 15.54
C VAL A 78 -7.43 -9.10 15.89
N GLN A 79 -6.75 -10.24 15.78
CA GLN A 79 -5.32 -10.37 15.99
C GLN A 79 -4.66 -10.84 14.68
N SER A 80 -3.80 -10.03 14.10
CA SER A 80 -2.86 -10.41 13.05
C SER A 80 -1.45 -10.55 13.61
N ASP A 81 -0.50 -10.95 12.79
CA ASP A 81 0.89 -11.16 13.23
C ASP A 81 1.57 -9.84 13.65
N ASP A 82 1.14 -8.70 13.09
CA ASP A 82 1.75 -7.39 13.32
C ASP A 82 0.91 -6.44 14.21
N ARG A 83 -0.39 -6.74 14.43
CA ARG A 83 -1.28 -5.83 15.18
C ARG A 83 -2.46 -6.53 15.83
N SER A 84 -3.02 -5.87 16.84
CA SER A 84 -4.31 -6.19 17.44
C SER A 84 -5.24 -5.00 17.36
N CYS A 85 -6.49 -5.22 16.96
CA CYS A 85 -7.51 -4.17 16.88
C CYS A 85 -8.82 -4.67 17.46
N THR A 86 -9.37 -3.91 18.42
CA THR A 86 -10.69 -4.17 19.00
C THR A 86 -11.70 -3.19 18.45
N ALA A 87 -12.76 -3.67 17.87
CA ALA A 87 -13.84 -2.85 17.31
C ALA A 87 -14.61 -2.14 18.43
N SER A 88 -14.98 -0.88 18.18
CA SER A 88 -15.84 -0.11 19.10
C SER A 88 -17.31 -0.56 19.09
N GLY A 89 -17.75 -1.21 18.02
CA GLY A 89 -19.17 -1.54 17.80
C GLY A 89 -20.04 -0.35 17.40
N ASP A 90 -19.48 0.85 17.33
CA ASP A 90 -20.20 2.06 16.92
C ASP A 90 -20.14 2.25 15.39
N VAL A 91 -21.29 2.19 14.74
CA VAL A 91 -21.41 2.38 13.29
C VAL A 91 -20.91 3.76 12.81
N ASN A 92 -20.83 4.76 13.70
CA ASN A 92 -20.35 6.09 13.36
C ASN A 92 -18.82 6.25 13.52
N ASP A 93 -18.16 5.29 14.12
CA ASP A 93 -16.69 5.25 14.28
C ASP A 93 -16.02 4.76 12.98
N VAL A 94 -15.99 5.62 11.97
CA VAL A 94 -15.44 5.29 10.64
C VAL A 94 -13.93 5.07 10.69
N ASP A 95 -13.23 5.77 11.54
CA ASP A 95 -11.78 5.63 11.69
C ASP A 95 -11.42 4.31 12.38
N GLY A 96 -12.10 3.97 13.47
CA GLY A 96 -11.94 2.66 14.10
C GLY A 96 -12.34 1.51 13.17
N MET A 97 -13.38 1.70 12.36
CA MET A 97 -13.79 0.72 11.34
C MET A 97 -12.71 0.53 10.26
N ARG A 98 -12.04 1.61 9.84
CA ARG A 98 -10.90 1.54 8.91
C ARG A 98 -9.77 0.68 9.50
N GLU A 99 -9.36 0.97 10.73
CA GLU A 99 -8.29 0.24 11.41
C GLU A 99 -8.64 -1.23 11.61
N PHE A 100 -9.88 -1.51 12.02
CA PHE A 100 -10.38 -2.87 12.19
C PHE A 100 -10.40 -3.65 10.87
N ALA A 101 -10.91 -3.05 9.79
CA ALA A 101 -10.96 -3.68 8.48
C ALA A 101 -9.57 -4.03 7.94
N VAL A 102 -8.60 -3.12 8.14
CA VAL A 102 -7.19 -3.37 7.80
C VAL A 102 -6.63 -4.53 8.61
N ALA A 103 -6.84 -4.55 9.93
CA ALA A 103 -6.38 -5.64 10.80
C ALA A 103 -7.05 -6.98 10.43
N TYR A 104 -8.34 -6.96 10.08
CA TYR A 104 -9.09 -8.13 9.65
C TYR A 104 -8.49 -8.76 8.40
N LEU A 105 -8.32 -7.96 7.33
CA LEU A 105 -7.74 -8.47 6.09
C LEU A 105 -6.28 -8.90 6.27
N ARG A 106 -5.55 -8.23 7.17
CA ARG A 106 -4.19 -8.61 7.51
C ARG A 106 -4.15 -10.00 8.17
N ARG A 107 -5.09 -10.29 9.09
CA ARG A 107 -5.24 -11.64 9.68
C ARG A 107 -5.53 -12.70 8.62
N GLU A 108 -6.46 -12.42 7.69
CA GLU A 108 -6.79 -13.36 6.61
C GLU A 108 -5.55 -13.66 5.74
N GLN A 109 -4.77 -12.64 5.38
CA GLN A 109 -3.51 -12.82 4.67
C GLN A 109 -2.51 -13.68 5.45
N ASP A 110 -2.39 -13.48 6.77
CA ASP A 110 -1.51 -14.28 7.62
C ASP A 110 -1.93 -15.75 7.64
N LEU A 111 -3.23 -16.04 7.68
CA LEU A 111 -3.77 -17.40 7.63
C LEU A 111 -3.44 -18.08 6.30
N ASP A 112 -3.67 -17.36 5.19
CA ASP A 112 -3.36 -17.86 3.84
C ASP A 112 -1.86 -18.11 3.66
N LEU A 113 -1.02 -17.17 4.08
CA LEU A 113 0.43 -17.32 3.98
C LEU A 113 0.94 -18.51 4.81
N LYS A 114 0.39 -18.70 6.02
CA LYS A 114 0.72 -19.85 6.88
C LYS A 114 0.28 -21.17 6.27
N ALA A 115 -0.89 -21.21 5.60
CA ALA A 115 -1.36 -22.40 4.89
C ALA A 115 -0.44 -22.81 3.74
N PHE A 116 0.24 -21.83 3.09
CA PHE A 116 1.26 -22.06 2.07
C PHE A 116 2.69 -22.23 2.60
N ASP A 117 2.87 -22.30 3.93
CA ASP A 117 4.19 -22.29 4.60
C ASP A 117 5.08 -21.12 4.15
N VAL A 118 4.46 -19.96 3.97
CA VAL A 118 5.13 -18.69 3.67
C VAL A 118 5.18 -17.84 4.92
N ARG A 119 6.38 -17.36 5.25
CA ARG A 119 6.62 -16.46 6.38
C ARG A 119 7.48 -15.29 5.95
N PHE A 120 7.21 -14.13 6.54
CA PHE A 120 8.02 -12.94 6.36
C PHE A 120 8.72 -12.58 7.67
N ASP A 121 9.94 -12.05 7.53
CA ASP A 121 10.74 -11.56 8.67
C ASP A 121 10.28 -10.15 9.05
N ASN A 122 9.68 -9.42 8.10
CA ASN A 122 9.17 -8.07 8.31
C ASN A 122 7.97 -7.76 7.39
N TYR A 123 7.04 -6.98 7.91
CA TYR A 123 5.96 -6.34 7.15
C TYR A 123 6.22 -4.84 7.14
N TYR A 124 6.70 -4.34 6.00
CA TYR A 124 7.04 -2.93 5.86
C TYR A 124 5.79 -2.13 5.49
N LEU A 125 5.37 -1.23 6.37
CA LEU A 125 4.16 -0.43 6.17
C LEU A 125 4.45 0.77 5.28
N GLU A 126 3.65 0.96 4.22
CA GLU A 126 3.76 2.13 3.32
C GLU A 126 3.58 3.44 4.08
N SER A 127 2.62 3.50 5.02
CA SER A 127 2.38 4.67 5.86
C SER A 127 3.62 5.14 6.62
N SER A 128 4.53 4.21 6.98
CA SER A 128 5.75 4.53 7.68
C SER A 128 6.73 5.37 6.85
N LEU A 129 6.69 5.28 5.52
CA LEU A 129 7.50 6.10 4.64
C LEU A 129 7.13 7.58 4.73
N TYR A 130 5.84 7.86 4.89
CA TYR A 130 5.32 9.22 5.05
C TYR A 130 5.56 9.75 6.45
N THR A 131 5.17 8.98 7.46
CA THR A 131 5.27 9.42 8.87
C THR A 131 6.70 9.58 9.36
N SER A 132 7.67 8.84 8.77
CA SER A 132 9.10 8.99 9.06
C SER A 132 9.82 10.03 8.18
N GLY A 133 9.11 10.71 7.26
CA GLY A 133 9.68 11.69 6.34
C GLY A 133 10.57 11.10 5.24
N LYS A 134 10.56 9.78 5.02
CA LYS A 134 11.43 9.13 4.01
C LYS A 134 11.04 9.49 2.58
N VAL A 135 9.76 9.73 2.33
CA VAL A 135 9.28 10.21 1.02
C VAL A 135 9.87 11.58 0.72
N ASP A 136 9.77 12.53 1.66
CA ASP A 136 10.33 13.87 1.50
C ASP A 136 11.85 13.85 1.37
N ALA A 137 12.52 13.01 2.14
CA ALA A 137 13.97 12.84 2.07
C ALA A 137 14.43 12.28 0.71
N ALA A 138 13.69 11.33 0.13
CA ALA A 138 13.97 10.80 -1.20
C ALA A 138 13.83 11.88 -2.27
N VAL A 139 12.76 12.67 -2.21
CA VAL A 139 12.54 13.80 -3.12
C VAL A 139 13.67 14.83 -2.98
N GLN A 140 14.08 15.16 -1.75
CA GLN A 140 15.16 16.11 -1.52
C GLN A 140 16.50 15.61 -2.09
N LYS A 141 16.84 14.34 -1.90
CA LYS A 141 18.05 13.73 -2.50
C LYS A 141 18.07 13.89 -4.03
N LEU A 142 16.95 13.67 -4.72
CA LEU A 142 16.85 13.84 -6.17
C LEU A 142 16.97 15.31 -6.60
N LYS A 143 16.42 16.23 -5.82
CA LYS A 143 16.60 17.69 -6.04
C LYS A 143 18.05 18.09 -5.88
N ASP A 144 18.70 17.67 -4.82
CA ASP A 144 20.10 17.99 -4.53
C ASP A 144 21.05 17.40 -5.59
N ALA A 145 20.69 16.26 -6.17
CA ALA A 145 21.40 15.66 -7.30
C ALA A 145 21.18 16.38 -8.63
N GLY A 146 20.32 17.41 -8.67
CA GLY A 146 20.00 18.16 -9.89
C GLY A 146 19.25 17.35 -10.94
N LYS A 147 18.47 16.33 -10.52
CA LYS A 147 17.76 15.40 -11.40
C LYS A 147 16.26 15.71 -11.54
N THR A 148 15.86 16.87 -11.04
CA THR A 148 14.46 17.31 -11.05
C THR A 148 14.31 18.70 -11.64
N TYR A 149 13.11 18.99 -12.14
CA TYR A 149 12.73 20.34 -12.57
C TYR A 149 11.26 20.60 -12.21
N GLU A 150 10.88 21.88 -12.18
CA GLU A 150 9.49 22.28 -11.98
C GLU A 150 8.86 22.71 -13.30
N GLN A 151 7.68 22.19 -13.59
CA GLN A 151 6.88 22.57 -14.76
C GLN A 151 5.39 22.50 -14.39
N ASP A 152 4.63 23.53 -14.78
CA ASP A 152 3.17 23.64 -14.57
C ASP A 152 2.75 23.42 -13.10
N GLY A 153 3.57 23.91 -12.16
CA GLY A 153 3.35 23.76 -10.72
C GLY A 153 3.62 22.36 -10.15
N ALA A 154 4.10 21.44 -10.97
CA ALA A 154 4.46 20.08 -10.57
C ALA A 154 5.99 19.90 -10.56
N LEU A 155 6.49 19.03 -9.66
CA LEU A 155 7.89 18.62 -9.63
C LEU A 155 8.06 17.35 -10.45
N TRP A 156 9.01 17.36 -11.38
CA TRP A 156 9.29 16.27 -12.31
C TRP A 156 10.68 15.67 -12.08
N LEU A 157 10.80 14.36 -12.31
CA LEU A 157 12.08 13.64 -12.39
C LEU A 157 12.48 13.53 -13.87
N GLN A 158 13.75 13.80 -14.17
CA GLN A 158 14.38 13.58 -15.48
C GLN A 158 14.63 12.08 -15.70
N SER A 159 13.57 11.28 -15.70
CA SER A 159 13.69 9.82 -15.78
C SER A 159 14.09 9.33 -17.17
N THR A 160 13.93 10.15 -18.21
CA THR A 160 14.40 9.84 -19.57
C THR A 160 15.91 9.70 -19.65
N ASP A 161 16.68 10.42 -18.82
CA ASP A 161 18.15 10.29 -18.71
C ASP A 161 18.59 8.86 -18.31
N TYR A 162 17.66 8.09 -17.73
CA TYR A 162 17.89 6.75 -17.18
C TYR A 162 17.11 5.65 -17.91
N GLY A 163 16.60 5.95 -19.10
CA GLY A 163 15.96 4.97 -19.98
C GLY A 163 14.47 4.75 -19.75
N ASP A 164 13.81 5.66 -19.04
CA ASP A 164 12.34 5.70 -19.02
C ASP A 164 11.82 6.31 -20.34
N ASP A 165 10.59 6.03 -20.72
CA ASP A 165 9.96 6.51 -21.96
C ASP A 165 9.60 8.01 -21.93
N LYS A 166 9.44 8.56 -20.72
CA LYS A 166 9.16 9.98 -20.47
C LYS A 166 9.53 10.38 -19.06
N ASP A 167 9.71 11.67 -18.83
CA ASP A 167 9.88 12.23 -17.50
C ASP A 167 8.63 12.02 -16.63
N ARG A 168 8.83 11.89 -15.33
CA ARG A 168 7.77 11.52 -14.38
C ARG A 168 7.48 12.61 -13.37
N VAL A 169 6.20 12.91 -13.22
CA VAL A 169 5.74 13.75 -12.10
C VAL A 169 6.01 13.05 -10.79
N MET A 170 6.78 13.69 -9.92
CA MET A 170 7.02 13.25 -8.54
C MET A 170 5.98 13.82 -7.60
N ARG A 171 5.74 15.13 -7.67
CA ARG A 171 4.76 15.85 -6.86
C ARG A 171 3.87 16.67 -7.77
N LYS A 172 2.56 16.52 -7.63
CA LYS A 172 1.56 17.26 -8.39
C LYS A 172 1.45 18.70 -7.88
N GLY A 173 0.77 19.56 -8.66
CA GLY A 173 0.50 20.95 -8.28
C GLY A 173 -0.34 21.12 -7.01
N ASP A 174 -1.11 20.11 -6.61
CA ASP A 174 -1.85 20.05 -5.34
C ASP A 174 -0.99 19.63 -4.13
N GLY A 175 0.31 19.39 -4.35
CA GLY A 175 1.27 18.98 -3.33
C GLY A 175 1.32 17.47 -3.07
N THR A 176 0.45 16.67 -3.68
CA THR A 176 0.43 15.22 -3.47
C THR A 176 1.53 14.52 -4.29
N TYR A 177 2.11 13.46 -3.70
CA TYR A 177 3.09 12.63 -4.38
C TYR A 177 2.42 11.61 -5.31
N THR A 178 3.10 11.25 -6.39
CA THR A 178 2.71 10.15 -7.26
C THR A 178 3.22 8.82 -6.70
N TYR A 179 2.60 7.71 -7.10
CA TYR A 179 2.86 6.37 -6.53
C TYR A 179 4.31 5.89 -6.62
N PHE A 180 5.08 6.31 -7.62
CA PHE A 180 6.46 5.82 -7.74
C PHE A 180 7.42 6.45 -6.71
N VAL A 181 7.10 7.59 -6.13
CA VAL A 181 7.95 8.26 -5.14
C VAL A 181 8.07 7.46 -3.84
N PRO A 182 6.99 6.99 -3.22
CA PRO A 182 7.11 6.05 -2.10
C PRO A 182 7.82 4.75 -2.47
N ASP A 183 7.68 4.24 -3.71
CA ASP A 183 8.46 3.09 -4.17
C ASP A 183 9.96 3.36 -4.16
N VAL A 184 10.40 4.52 -4.64
CA VAL A 184 11.80 4.95 -4.58
C VAL A 184 12.27 5.08 -3.13
N ALA A 185 11.50 5.76 -2.28
CA ALA A 185 11.80 5.92 -0.86
C ALA A 185 11.94 4.58 -0.14
N TYR A 186 11.07 3.63 -0.47
CA TYR A 186 11.12 2.27 0.08
C TYR A 186 12.41 1.52 -0.33
N HIS A 187 12.82 1.63 -1.60
CA HIS A 187 14.06 1.01 -2.04
C HIS A 187 15.29 1.64 -1.36
N ILE A 188 15.34 2.96 -1.23
CA ILE A 188 16.39 3.66 -0.48
C ILE A 188 16.44 3.14 0.97
N ALA A 189 15.28 2.99 1.63
CA ALA A 189 15.19 2.47 2.99
C ALA A 189 15.76 1.05 3.15
N LYS A 190 15.71 0.21 2.12
CA LYS A 190 16.35 -1.13 2.14
C LYS A 190 17.86 -1.01 2.21
N TRP A 191 18.48 -0.17 1.40
CA TRP A 191 19.94 0.05 1.45
C TRP A 191 20.37 0.74 2.74
N GLU A 192 19.61 1.70 3.26
CA GLU A 192 19.88 2.33 4.55
C GLU A 192 19.91 1.33 5.71
N ARG A 193 19.16 0.22 5.59
CA ARG A 193 19.18 -0.90 6.54
C ARG A 193 20.35 -1.88 6.33
N GLY A 194 21.24 -1.61 5.36
CA GLY A 194 22.45 -2.38 5.11
C GLY A 194 22.32 -3.55 4.16
N PHE A 195 21.19 -3.71 3.46
CA PHE A 195 21.06 -4.74 2.44
C PHE A 195 21.90 -4.40 1.21
N THR A 196 22.78 -5.32 0.82
CA THR A 196 23.66 -5.14 -0.35
C THR A 196 23.05 -5.68 -1.64
N ARG A 197 22.08 -6.56 -1.52
CA ARG A 197 21.33 -7.14 -2.65
C ARG A 197 19.83 -7.14 -2.34
N VAL A 198 19.07 -6.56 -3.23
CA VAL A 198 17.61 -6.47 -3.13
C VAL A 198 16.99 -7.19 -4.33
N VAL A 199 16.08 -8.12 -4.07
CA VAL A 199 15.26 -8.78 -5.10
C VAL A 199 13.81 -8.36 -4.87
N ASN A 200 13.26 -7.59 -5.81
CA ASN A 200 11.88 -7.12 -5.75
C ASN A 200 11.01 -8.00 -6.65
N ILE A 201 10.00 -8.64 -6.09
CA ILE A 201 9.09 -9.54 -6.81
C ILE A 201 7.76 -8.83 -6.96
N GLN A 202 7.37 -8.61 -8.20
CA GLN A 202 6.13 -7.91 -8.55
C GLN A 202 5.35 -8.68 -9.61
N GLY A 203 4.04 -8.50 -9.65
CA GLY A 203 3.20 -8.98 -10.74
C GLY A 203 3.55 -8.33 -12.07
N THR A 204 3.19 -8.97 -13.18
CA THR A 204 3.47 -8.47 -14.55
C THR A 204 2.75 -7.16 -14.86
N ASP A 205 1.67 -6.84 -14.19
CA ASP A 205 0.94 -5.57 -14.23
C ASP A 205 1.78 -4.38 -13.74
N HIS A 206 2.81 -4.63 -12.93
CA HIS A 206 3.78 -3.62 -12.47
C HIS A 206 5.00 -3.44 -13.39
N HIS A 207 5.07 -4.11 -14.53
CA HIS A 207 6.24 -4.04 -15.43
C HIS A 207 6.61 -2.58 -15.80
N GLY A 208 5.62 -1.72 -16.04
CA GLY A 208 5.84 -0.31 -16.38
C GLY A 208 6.44 0.55 -15.24
N THR A 209 6.52 0.02 -14.01
CA THR A 209 7.12 0.77 -12.89
C THR A 209 8.64 0.61 -12.79
N ILE A 210 9.20 -0.44 -13.41
CA ILE A 210 10.62 -0.82 -13.27
C ILE A 210 11.55 0.32 -13.72
N ALA A 211 11.34 0.86 -14.93
CA ALA A 211 12.19 1.93 -15.47
C ALA A 211 12.14 3.18 -14.60
N ARG A 212 10.94 3.62 -14.23
CA ARG A 212 10.75 4.83 -13.41
C ARG A 212 11.33 4.72 -12.00
N VAL A 213 11.18 3.56 -11.36
CA VAL A 213 11.76 3.34 -10.02
C VAL A 213 13.29 3.30 -10.10
N ARG A 214 13.84 2.62 -11.11
CA ARG A 214 15.30 2.64 -11.35
C ARG A 214 15.85 4.02 -11.62
N ALA A 215 15.11 4.87 -12.33
CA ALA A 215 15.51 6.25 -12.57
C ALA A 215 15.56 7.10 -11.28
N GLY A 216 14.78 6.73 -10.26
CA GLY A 216 14.77 7.40 -8.96
C GLY A 216 15.82 6.87 -7.96
N LEU A 217 16.57 5.83 -8.33
CA LEU A 217 17.59 5.18 -7.49
C LEU A 217 19.00 5.50 -7.94
#